data_49e1d0febe7e2e57c4dbaeacb694cf65
#
_entry.id   49e1d0febe7e2e57c4dbaeacb694cf65
#
_cell.length_a   1.000
_cell.length_b   1.000
_cell.length_c   1.000
_cell.angle_alpha   90.00
_cell.angle_beta   90.00
_cell.angle_gamma   90.00
#
_symmetry.space_group_name_H-M   'P 1'
#
loop_
_entity.id
_entity.type
_entity.pdbx_description
1 polymer ?
#
loop_
_entity_poly.entity_id
_entity_poly.type
_entity_poly.pdbx_seq_one_letter_code
_entity_poly.pdbx_strand_id
1 'polypeptide(L)'
;DYVFDTAFGADLTILEEVAEFAARLTNKGPLPQFTSCCPAWVKYAEIYHPELLNNLSTCKSPIGMQCAIIKTYFCEQRGIDPSKIVTVAITPCTSKKMEAREYTPNIDYVITASEFGFMLKEEDINFASLGDTPYDRMLGEGSGSGVLFGNSGGVCESAIRTLYRIMTKHNMKKYELVFDYLLD
;
A
#
# COMPACT_ATOMS: atom_id res chain seq x y z
N ASP A 1 4.37 -17.86 -13.44
CA ASP A 1 3.84 -16.54 -13.07
C ASP A 1 3.20 -16.63 -11.69
N TYR A 2 3.13 -15.52 -10.96
CA TYR A 2 2.56 -15.43 -9.62
C TYR A 2 1.63 -14.23 -9.54
N VAL A 3 0.54 -14.36 -8.79
CA VAL A 3 -0.44 -13.30 -8.55
C VAL A 3 -0.65 -13.13 -7.05
N PHE A 4 -0.35 -11.97 -6.52
CA PHE A 4 -0.41 -11.66 -5.09
C PHE A 4 -1.47 -10.61 -4.78
N ASP A 5 -2.14 -10.76 -3.63
CA ASP A 5 -3.04 -9.73 -3.10
C ASP A 5 -2.23 -8.59 -2.47
N THR A 6 -2.50 -7.35 -2.90
CA THR A 6 -1.85 -6.15 -2.36
C THR A 6 -2.25 -5.85 -0.91
N ALA A 7 -3.30 -6.47 -0.37
CA ALA A 7 -3.66 -6.34 1.04
C ALA A 7 -2.52 -6.77 1.98
N PHE A 8 -1.71 -7.75 1.58
CA PHE A 8 -0.49 -8.12 2.30
C PHE A 8 0.54 -6.96 2.35
N GLY A 9 0.75 -6.29 1.22
CA GLY A 9 1.61 -5.10 1.16
C GLY A 9 1.07 -3.94 2.00
N ALA A 10 -0.26 -3.80 2.09
CA ALA A 10 -0.91 -2.81 2.94
C ALA A 10 -0.67 -3.07 4.43
N ASP A 11 -0.71 -4.32 4.87
CA ASP A 11 -0.37 -4.67 6.25
C ASP A 11 1.08 -4.30 6.59
N LEU A 12 2.03 -4.54 5.68
CA LEU A 12 3.42 -4.11 5.86
C LEU A 12 3.53 -2.58 5.97
N THR A 13 2.85 -1.85 5.07
CA THR A 13 2.84 -0.38 5.13
C THR A 13 2.28 0.11 6.46
N ILE A 14 1.18 -0.46 6.96
CA ILE A 14 0.60 -0.07 8.25
C ILE A 14 1.55 -0.31 9.41
N LEU A 15 2.26 -1.43 9.44
CA LEU A 15 3.21 -1.73 10.50
C LEU A 15 4.37 -0.72 10.53
N GLU A 16 4.91 -0.37 9.38
CA GLU A 16 5.98 0.62 9.26
C GLU A 16 5.49 2.04 9.56
N GLU A 17 4.33 2.45 9.05
CA GLU A 17 3.69 3.73 9.37
C GLU A 17 3.47 3.91 10.88
N VAL A 18 2.97 2.87 11.54
CA VAL A 18 2.74 2.89 12.98
C VAL A 18 4.04 2.95 13.76
N ALA A 19 5.07 2.21 13.33
CA ALA A 19 6.39 2.25 13.96
C ALA A 19 7.01 3.65 13.85
N GLU A 20 6.94 4.28 12.66
CA GLU A 20 7.40 5.64 12.45
C GLU A 20 6.60 6.64 13.29
N PHE A 21 5.27 6.53 13.32
CA PHE A 21 4.42 7.41 14.10
C PHE A 21 4.72 7.31 15.61
N ALA A 22 4.87 6.10 16.14
CA ALA A 22 5.26 5.87 17.53
C ALA A 22 6.63 6.48 17.83
N ALA A 23 7.59 6.34 16.93
CA ALA A 23 8.91 6.95 17.06
C ALA A 23 8.84 8.48 17.05
N ARG A 24 8.05 9.09 16.18
CA ARG A 24 7.84 10.55 16.14
C ARG A 24 7.20 11.06 17.43
N LEU A 25 6.20 10.37 17.97
CA LEU A 25 5.58 10.71 19.26
C LEU A 25 6.58 10.66 20.42
N THR A 26 7.42 9.63 20.45
CA THR A 26 8.40 9.41 21.54
C THR A 26 9.56 10.39 21.48
N ASN A 27 10.08 10.64 20.27
CA ASN A 27 11.29 11.45 20.04
C ASN A 27 10.98 12.92 19.70
N LYS A 28 9.75 13.36 19.86
CA LYS A 28 9.29 14.71 19.47
C LYS A 28 9.61 15.05 18.01
N GLY A 29 9.39 14.09 17.13
CA GLY A 29 9.53 14.29 15.69
C GLY A 29 8.45 15.21 15.11
N PRO A 30 8.54 15.54 13.80
CA PRO A 30 7.56 16.41 13.16
C PRO A 30 6.16 15.79 13.16
N LEU A 31 5.19 16.56 13.66
CA LEU A 31 3.75 16.23 13.69
C LEU A 31 2.96 17.41 13.11
N PRO A 32 1.78 17.17 12.51
CA PRO A 32 1.18 15.86 12.25
C PRO A 32 2.03 15.01 11.28
N GLN A 33 1.92 13.68 11.37
CA GLN A 33 2.45 12.80 10.36
C GLN A 33 1.41 12.60 9.24
N PHE A 34 1.82 12.85 8.00
CA PHE A 34 1.01 12.55 6.82
C PHE A 34 1.48 11.25 6.18
N THR A 35 0.54 10.41 5.77
CA THR A 35 0.86 9.20 5.02
C THR A 35 1.37 9.53 3.62
N SER A 36 2.26 8.72 3.06
CA SER A 36 2.92 8.96 1.77
C SER A 36 2.55 7.94 0.69
N CYS A 37 1.57 7.07 0.97
CA CYS A 37 1.16 6.03 0.03
C CYS A 37 0.45 6.54 -1.24
N CYS A 38 0.00 7.80 -1.25
CA CYS A 38 -0.61 8.45 -2.41
C CYS A 38 0.43 9.29 -3.17
N PRO A 39 0.90 8.87 -4.36
CA PRO A 39 1.93 9.62 -5.09
C PRO A 39 1.43 10.98 -5.61
N ALA A 40 0.14 11.12 -5.88
CA ALA A 40 -0.44 12.42 -6.24
C ALA A 40 -0.36 13.42 -5.07
N TRP A 41 -0.64 12.98 -3.86
CA TRP A 41 -0.49 13.78 -2.64
C TRP A 41 0.97 14.16 -2.41
N VAL A 42 1.88 13.21 -2.50
CA VAL A 42 3.32 13.46 -2.34
C VAL A 42 3.79 14.53 -3.34
N LYS A 43 3.42 14.37 -4.62
CA LYS A 43 3.78 15.33 -5.66
C LYS A 43 3.16 16.70 -5.45
N TYR A 44 1.93 16.75 -4.96
CA TYR A 44 1.27 18.00 -4.59
C TYR A 44 2.03 18.69 -3.46
N ALA A 45 2.40 17.95 -2.43
CA ALA A 45 3.18 18.52 -1.31
C ALA A 45 4.56 19.03 -1.78
N GLU A 46 5.26 18.27 -2.64
CA GLU A 46 6.55 18.70 -3.20
C GLU A 46 6.47 20.05 -3.94
N ILE A 47 5.39 20.25 -4.70
CA ILE A 47 5.24 21.44 -5.55
C ILE A 47 4.68 22.64 -4.80
N TYR A 48 3.67 22.43 -3.98
CA TYR A 48 2.88 23.51 -3.39
C TYR A 48 3.09 23.70 -1.89
N HIS A 49 3.59 22.68 -1.19
CA HIS A 49 3.76 22.67 0.26
C HIS A 49 5.10 22.05 0.70
N PRO A 50 6.23 22.52 0.17
CA PRO A 50 7.54 21.95 0.51
C PRO A 50 7.86 22.01 2.00
N GLU A 51 7.24 22.92 2.76
CA GLU A 51 7.35 23.01 4.21
C GLU A 51 6.78 21.79 4.94
N LEU A 52 5.89 21.01 4.29
CA LEU A 52 5.27 19.81 4.86
C LEU A 52 6.06 18.52 4.58
N LEU A 53 7.12 18.55 3.78
CA LEU A 53 7.84 17.35 3.37
C LEU A 53 8.41 16.56 4.55
N ASN A 54 8.86 17.26 5.60
CA ASN A 54 9.34 16.61 6.82
C ASN A 54 8.22 15.92 7.62
N ASN A 55 6.98 16.25 7.35
CA ASN A 55 5.81 15.65 7.97
C ASN A 55 5.30 14.41 7.22
N LEU A 56 5.73 14.22 5.97
CA LEU A 56 5.41 12.99 5.22
C LEU A 56 6.10 11.79 5.86
N SER A 57 5.40 10.67 5.87
CA SER A 57 5.98 9.39 6.25
C SER A 57 7.03 8.96 5.22
N THR A 58 8.05 8.26 5.70
CA THR A 58 9.10 7.67 4.85
C THR A 58 8.71 6.30 4.29
N CYS A 59 7.54 5.80 4.67
CA CYS A 59 7.07 4.48 4.29
C CYS A 59 6.72 4.40 2.80
N LYS A 60 7.02 3.25 2.19
CA LYS A 60 6.57 2.93 0.84
C LYS A 60 5.07 2.65 0.82
N SER A 61 4.45 2.88 -0.34
CA SER A 61 3.06 2.44 -0.56
C SER A 61 2.93 0.91 -0.48
N PRO A 62 1.71 0.37 -0.30
CA PRO A 62 1.47 -1.07 -0.33
C PRO A 62 2.06 -1.78 -1.54
N ILE A 63 1.90 -1.20 -2.73
CA ILE A 63 2.50 -1.73 -3.97
C ILE A 63 4.03 -1.71 -3.87
N GLY A 64 4.60 -0.61 -3.40
CA GLY A 64 6.04 -0.46 -3.23
C GLY A 64 6.62 -1.44 -2.21
N MET A 65 5.92 -1.65 -1.07
CA MET A 65 6.30 -2.65 -0.06
C MET A 65 6.26 -4.06 -0.67
N GLN A 66 5.17 -4.40 -1.33
CA GLN A 66 5.00 -5.73 -1.90
C GLN A 66 6.05 -6.04 -2.97
N CYS A 67 6.28 -5.13 -3.90
CA CYS A 67 7.29 -5.32 -4.94
C CYS A 67 8.71 -5.42 -4.35
N ALA A 68 9.01 -4.68 -3.28
CA ALA A 68 10.28 -4.82 -2.58
C ALA A 68 10.44 -6.22 -1.97
N ILE A 69 9.41 -6.74 -1.29
CA ILE A 69 9.44 -8.11 -0.72
C ILE A 69 9.50 -9.18 -1.81
N ILE A 70 8.83 -8.96 -2.95
CA ILE A 70 8.93 -9.89 -4.10
C ILE A 70 10.38 -9.97 -4.59
N LYS A 71 11.02 -8.83 -4.85
CA LYS A 71 12.39 -8.78 -5.39
C LYS A 71 13.49 -9.13 -4.37
N THR A 72 13.16 -9.23 -3.10
CA THR A 72 14.09 -9.64 -2.04
C THR A 72 13.73 -11.01 -1.48
N TYR A 73 12.90 -11.05 -0.47
CA TYR A 73 12.58 -12.24 0.30
C TYR A 73 11.98 -13.37 -0.55
N PHE A 74 10.97 -13.07 -1.39
CA PHE A 74 10.33 -14.10 -2.21
C PHE A 74 11.30 -14.71 -3.21
N CYS A 75 12.12 -13.89 -3.87
CA CYS A 75 13.17 -14.37 -4.77
C CYS A 75 14.18 -15.27 -4.04
N GLU A 76 14.62 -14.86 -2.86
CA GLU A 76 15.55 -15.65 -2.03
C GLU A 76 14.93 -16.99 -1.64
N GLN A 77 13.69 -17.01 -1.14
CA GLN A 77 13.00 -18.25 -0.74
C GLN A 77 12.77 -19.22 -1.89
N ARG A 78 12.64 -18.71 -3.11
CA ARG A 78 12.41 -19.51 -4.32
C ARG A 78 13.67 -19.81 -5.12
N GLY A 79 14.82 -19.27 -4.72
CA GLY A 79 16.05 -19.38 -5.48
C GLY A 79 15.98 -18.71 -6.86
N ILE A 80 15.20 -17.65 -6.99
CA ILE A 80 15.00 -16.91 -8.24
C ILE A 80 15.93 -15.69 -8.23
N ASP A 81 16.62 -15.45 -9.34
CA ASP A 81 17.38 -14.23 -9.53
C ASP A 81 16.43 -13.02 -9.65
N PRO A 82 16.52 -12.01 -8.76
CA PRO A 82 15.63 -10.84 -8.79
C PRO A 82 15.63 -10.10 -10.14
N SER A 83 16.73 -10.14 -10.88
CA SER A 83 16.84 -9.51 -12.21
C SER A 83 15.95 -10.15 -13.27
N LYS A 84 15.49 -11.37 -13.02
CA LYS A 84 14.57 -12.12 -13.90
C LYS A 84 13.11 -11.97 -13.55
N ILE A 85 12.80 -11.28 -12.45
CA ILE A 85 11.43 -11.00 -12.04
C ILE A 85 10.99 -9.66 -12.60
N VAL A 86 9.85 -9.66 -13.27
CA VAL A 86 9.13 -8.45 -13.68
C VAL A 86 7.90 -8.30 -12.78
N THR A 87 7.81 -7.18 -12.08
CA THR A 87 6.67 -6.84 -11.23
C THR A 87 5.69 -5.96 -11.98
N VAL A 88 4.43 -6.38 -12.02
CA VAL A 88 3.34 -5.64 -12.65
C VAL A 88 2.27 -5.36 -11.61
N ALA A 89 2.00 -4.09 -11.34
CA ALA A 89 0.93 -3.68 -10.44
C ALA A 89 -0.34 -3.34 -11.23
N ILE A 90 -1.46 -3.98 -10.88
CA ILE A 90 -2.78 -3.64 -11.41
C ILE A 90 -3.49 -2.80 -10.35
N THR A 91 -3.86 -1.56 -10.68
CA THR A 91 -4.37 -0.58 -9.73
C THR A 91 -5.36 0.38 -10.40
N PRO A 92 -6.35 0.93 -9.70
CA PRO A 92 -7.25 1.93 -10.29
C PRO A 92 -6.61 3.32 -10.48
N CYS A 93 -5.42 3.55 -9.93
CA CYS A 93 -4.82 4.89 -9.82
C CYS A 93 -3.72 5.14 -10.86
N THR A 94 -3.92 6.15 -11.73
CA THR A 94 -2.93 6.55 -12.75
C THR A 94 -1.64 7.13 -12.17
N SER A 95 -1.70 7.78 -10.99
CA SER A 95 -0.52 8.36 -10.34
C SER A 95 0.49 7.31 -9.85
N LYS A 96 0.07 6.05 -9.73
CA LYS A 96 0.97 4.92 -9.45
C LYS A 96 2.00 4.69 -10.58
N LYS A 97 1.70 5.11 -11.80
CA LYS A 97 2.67 5.10 -12.91
C LYS A 97 3.84 6.06 -12.67
N MET A 98 3.54 7.20 -12.05
CA MET A 98 4.58 8.17 -11.63
C MET A 98 5.39 7.61 -10.47
N GLU A 99 4.75 7.02 -9.46
CA GLU A 99 5.42 6.39 -8.34
C GLU A 99 6.46 5.35 -8.80
N ALA A 100 6.07 4.48 -9.73
CA ALA A 100 6.98 3.48 -10.28
C ALA A 100 8.21 4.09 -10.96
N ARG A 101 8.06 5.24 -11.62
CA ARG A 101 9.17 5.90 -12.32
C ARG A 101 10.09 6.70 -11.41
N GLU A 102 9.51 7.41 -10.42
CA GLU A 102 10.22 8.44 -9.66
C GLU A 102 10.61 7.97 -8.25
N TYR A 103 9.80 7.11 -7.61
CA TYR A 103 9.97 6.83 -6.18
C TYR A 103 10.23 5.35 -5.84
N THR A 104 9.80 4.41 -6.70
CA THR A 104 9.82 2.99 -6.33
C THR A 104 10.37 2.11 -7.45
N PRO A 105 11.70 1.94 -7.55
CA PRO A 105 12.36 1.22 -8.64
C PRO A 105 12.04 -0.29 -8.68
N ASN A 106 11.41 -0.83 -7.63
CA ASN A 106 11.01 -2.24 -7.60
C ASN A 106 9.68 -2.53 -8.33
N ILE A 107 8.98 -1.50 -8.79
CA ILE A 107 7.78 -1.63 -9.60
C ILE A 107 8.19 -1.44 -11.06
N ASP A 108 8.19 -2.51 -11.86
CA ASP A 108 8.60 -2.42 -13.26
C ASP A 108 7.48 -1.83 -14.12
N TYR A 109 6.24 -2.26 -13.93
CA TYR A 109 5.08 -1.78 -14.70
C TYR A 109 3.86 -1.53 -13.82
N VAL A 110 3.06 -0.56 -14.25
CA VAL A 110 1.76 -0.25 -13.66
C VAL A 110 0.71 -0.24 -14.77
N ILE A 111 -0.32 -1.06 -14.59
CA ILE A 111 -1.48 -1.15 -15.47
C ILE A 111 -2.70 -0.68 -14.67
N THR A 112 -3.45 0.26 -15.20
CA THR A 112 -4.70 0.66 -14.56
C THR A 112 -5.77 -0.42 -14.74
N ALA A 113 -6.75 -0.47 -13.83
CA ALA A 113 -7.88 -1.39 -13.95
C ALA A 113 -8.63 -1.23 -15.29
N SER A 114 -8.73 0.01 -15.80
CA SER A 114 -9.33 0.28 -17.11
C SER A 114 -8.48 -0.28 -18.25
N GLU A 115 -7.17 -0.08 -18.23
CA GLU A 115 -6.25 -0.63 -19.24
C GLU A 115 -6.28 -2.15 -19.22
N PHE A 116 -6.30 -2.75 -18.02
CA PHE A 116 -6.44 -4.21 -17.89
C PHE A 116 -7.75 -4.71 -18.50
N GLY A 117 -8.86 -4.01 -18.26
CA GLY A 117 -10.15 -4.33 -18.89
C GLY A 117 -10.11 -4.26 -20.41
N PHE A 118 -9.39 -3.30 -21.00
CA PHE A 118 -9.17 -3.23 -22.44
C PHE A 118 -8.33 -4.41 -22.94
N MET A 119 -7.25 -4.77 -22.26
CA MET A 119 -6.43 -5.93 -22.62
C MET A 119 -7.25 -7.22 -22.64
N LEU A 120 -8.08 -7.46 -21.62
CA LEU A 120 -8.95 -8.64 -21.57
C LEU A 120 -9.90 -8.68 -22.77
N LYS A 121 -10.42 -7.51 -23.18
CA LYS A 121 -11.32 -7.41 -24.34
C LYS A 121 -10.60 -7.65 -25.65
N GLU A 122 -9.37 -7.16 -25.82
CA GLU A 122 -8.57 -7.39 -27.03
C GLU A 122 -8.18 -8.86 -27.20
N GLU A 123 -7.98 -9.57 -26.10
CA GLU A 123 -7.65 -11.00 -26.06
C GLU A 123 -8.90 -11.91 -26.06
N ASP A 124 -10.10 -11.37 -26.27
CA ASP A 124 -11.37 -12.11 -26.24
C ASP A 124 -11.60 -12.89 -24.92
N ILE A 125 -11.04 -12.42 -23.81
CA ILE A 125 -11.22 -13.03 -22.50
C ILE A 125 -12.51 -12.54 -21.86
N ASN A 126 -13.50 -13.42 -21.75
CA ASN A 126 -14.72 -13.13 -21.00
C ASN A 126 -14.48 -13.29 -19.49
N PHE A 127 -14.12 -12.20 -18.82
CA PHE A 127 -13.82 -12.16 -17.39
C PHE A 127 -14.95 -12.74 -16.52
N ALA A 128 -16.22 -12.48 -16.88
CA ALA A 128 -17.38 -12.96 -16.12
C ALA A 128 -17.57 -14.47 -16.16
N SER A 129 -16.94 -15.16 -17.12
CA SER A 129 -17.01 -16.64 -17.24
C SER A 129 -15.84 -17.36 -16.55
N LEU A 130 -14.87 -16.64 -16.00
CA LEU A 130 -13.74 -17.24 -15.32
C LEU A 130 -14.16 -17.69 -13.91
N GLY A 131 -13.65 -18.85 -13.50
CA GLY A 131 -13.81 -19.31 -12.12
C GLY A 131 -12.83 -18.60 -11.19
N ASP A 132 -13.25 -18.44 -9.93
CA ASP A 132 -12.38 -17.86 -8.90
C ASP A 132 -11.21 -18.79 -8.58
N THR A 133 -10.02 -18.21 -8.44
CA THR A 133 -8.82 -18.90 -7.98
C THR A 133 -8.19 -18.12 -6.83
N PRO A 134 -7.58 -18.81 -5.85
CA PRO A 134 -6.89 -18.13 -4.77
C PRO A 134 -5.64 -17.44 -5.29
N TYR A 135 -5.25 -16.35 -4.61
CA TYR A 135 -3.95 -15.72 -4.81
C TYR A 135 -2.79 -16.64 -4.41
N ASP A 136 -1.64 -16.44 -5.03
CA ASP A 136 -0.40 -17.04 -4.56
C ASP A 136 -0.02 -16.48 -3.18
N ARG A 137 0.54 -17.34 -2.33
CA ARG A 137 0.97 -16.94 -0.99
C ARG A 137 2.45 -16.60 -0.99
N MET A 138 2.76 -15.43 -0.45
CA MET A 138 4.14 -14.99 -0.25
C MET A 138 4.64 -15.37 1.15
N LEU A 139 4.07 -14.75 2.18
CA LEU A 139 4.34 -14.99 3.61
C LEU A 139 3.05 -15.33 4.37
N GLY A 140 1.90 -15.14 3.75
CA GLY A 140 0.57 -15.31 4.33
C GLY A 140 -0.49 -14.58 3.52
N GLU A 141 -1.64 -14.42 4.12
CA GLU A 141 -2.77 -13.64 3.59
C GLU A 141 -2.77 -12.25 4.22
N GLY A 142 -3.30 -11.26 3.49
CA GLY A 142 -3.57 -9.93 4.05
C GLY A 142 -4.59 -10.01 5.19
N SER A 143 -4.41 -9.17 6.21
CA SER A 143 -5.34 -9.08 7.34
C SER A 143 -6.52 -8.17 7.03
N GLY A 144 -7.51 -8.13 7.94
CA GLY A 144 -8.60 -7.16 7.86
C GLY A 144 -8.12 -5.70 7.88
N SER A 145 -6.94 -5.42 8.44
CA SER A 145 -6.32 -4.09 8.41
C SER A 145 -5.87 -3.71 7.00
N GLY A 146 -5.24 -4.66 6.27
CA GLY A 146 -4.86 -4.46 4.87
C GLY A 146 -6.07 -4.23 3.96
N VAL A 147 -7.18 -4.94 4.20
CA VAL A 147 -8.45 -4.72 3.48
C VAL A 147 -9.05 -3.36 3.81
N LEU A 148 -9.05 -2.97 5.09
CA LEU A 148 -9.56 -1.67 5.56
C LEU A 148 -8.79 -0.50 4.93
N PHE A 149 -7.50 -0.65 4.68
CA PHE A 149 -6.63 0.33 4.03
C PHE A 149 -7.21 0.87 2.72
N GLY A 150 -7.88 0.03 1.94
CA GLY A 150 -8.48 0.41 0.65
C GLY A 150 -9.76 1.25 0.74
N ASN A 151 -10.30 1.48 1.94
CA ASN A 151 -11.49 2.30 2.13
C ASN A 151 -11.14 3.77 2.36
N SER A 152 -12.12 4.65 2.17
CA SER A 152 -11.98 6.07 2.50
C SER A 152 -11.64 6.24 3.99
N GLY A 153 -10.55 6.95 4.29
CA GLY A 153 -10.03 7.07 5.66
C GLY A 153 -9.35 5.80 6.22
N GLY A 154 -9.37 4.69 5.46
CA GLY A 154 -8.94 3.37 5.93
C GLY A 154 -7.47 3.29 6.35
N VAL A 155 -6.59 4.06 5.72
CA VAL A 155 -5.16 4.13 6.10
C VAL A 155 -5.02 4.65 7.53
N CYS A 156 -5.65 5.78 7.83
CA CYS A 156 -5.63 6.40 9.16
C CYS A 156 -6.28 5.49 10.21
N GLU A 157 -7.44 4.94 9.90
CA GLU A 157 -8.14 4.00 10.78
C GLU A 157 -7.30 2.77 11.10
N SER A 158 -6.72 2.13 10.08
CA SER A 158 -5.85 0.95 10.25
C SER A 158 -4.63 1.26 11.11
N ALA A 159 -3.99 2.41 10.86
CA ALA A 159 -2.82 2.84 11.64
C ALA A 159 -3.17 3.08 13.11
N ILE A 160 -4.26 3.82 13.40
CA ILE A 160 -4.67 4.10 14.78
C ILE A 160 -5.07 2.82 15.51
N ARG A 161 -5.84 1.93 14.88
CA ARG A 161 -6.23 0.63 15.48
C ARG A 161 -5.01 -0.24 15.77
N THR A 162 -4.06 -0.26 14.87
CA THR A 162 -2.83 -1.04 15.01
C THR A 162 -1.95 -0.47 16.13
N LEU A 163 -1.77 0.86 16.19
CA LEU A 163 -1.04 1.51 17.28
C LEU A 163 -1.69 1.25 18.63
N TYR A 164 -3.01 1.42 18.73
CA TYR A 164 -3.75 1.14 19.96
C TYR A 164 -3.53 -0.30 20.44
N ARG A 165 -3.63 -1.27 19.52
CA ARG A 165 -3.38 -2.68 19.82
C ARG A 165 -1.96 -2.95 20.30
N ILE A 166 -0.97 -2.32 19.67
CA ILE A 166 0.44 -2.47 20.05
C ILE A 166 0.66 -1.93 21.47
N MET A 167 0.11 -0.76 21.78
CA MET A 167 0.30 -0.09 23.07
C MET A 167 -0.49 -0.75 24.20
N THR A 168 -1.74 -1.14 23.96
CA THR A 168 -2.66 -1.60 25.02
C THR A 168 -2.80 -3.12 25.08
N LYS A 169 -2.36 -3.84 24.05
CA LYS A 169 -2.61 -5.29 23.84
C LYS A 169 -4.08 -5.67 23.65
N HIS A 170 -4.96 -4.68 23.50
CA HIS A 170 -6.39 -4.86 23.28
C HIS A 170 -6.81 -4.32 21.92
N ASN A 171 -7.87 -4.88 21.36
CA ASN A 171 -8.47 -4.31 20.14
C ASN A 171 -9.32 -3.09 20.50
N MET A 172 -9.21 -2.02 19.71
CA MET A 172 -10.07 -0.87 19.79
C MET A 172 -11.50 -1.26 19.38
N LYS A 173 -12.50 -0.85 20.15
CA LYS A 173 -13.91 -1.11 19.83
C LYS A 173 -14.36 -0.19 18.69
N LYS A 174 -15.39 -0.62 17.96
CA LYS A 174 -15.89 0.13 16.78
C LYS A 174 -16.30 1.57 17.10
N TYR A 175 -16.87 1.80 18.27
CA TYR A 175 -17.36 3.12 18.70
C TYR A 175 -16.29 4.01 19.36
N GLU A 176 -15.08 3.49 19.59
CA GLU A 176 -13.98 4.27 20.20
C GLU A 176 -13.23 5.11 19.18
N LEU A 177 -13.49 4.91 17.89
CA LEU A 177 -12.92 5.68 16.81
C LEU A 177 -14.04 6.27 15.96
N VAL A 178 -14.20 7.56 16.05
CA VAL A 178 -15.17 8.33 15.25
C VAL A 178 -14.36 9.25 14.35
N PHE A 179 -14.61 9.19 13.06
CA PHE A 179 -14.06 10.14 12.10
C PHE A 179 -15.14 11.18 11.78
N ASP A 180 -14.84 12.44 11.99
CA ASP A 180 -15.64 13.53 11.44
C ASP A 180 -15.24 13.71 9.98
N TYR A 181 -16.19 13.46 9.09
CA TYR A 181 -16.01 13.79 7.67
C TYR A 181 -16.30 15.30 7.53
N LEU A 182 -15.29 16.04 7.11
CA LEU A 182 -15.51 17.38 6.60
C LEU A 182 -16.18 17.25 5.23
N LEU A 183 -17.51 17.18 5.24
CA LEU A 183 -18.34 17.28 4.06
C LEU A 183 -18.66 18.77 3.85
N ASP A 184 -17.82 19.48 3.10
CA ASP A 184 -18.12 20.76 2.51
C ASP A 184 -17.67 20.77 1.04
#